data_3bcd119369eb580db9e314a9534a15f8
#
_entry.id   3bcd119369eb580db9e314a9534a15f8
#
_cell.length_a   1.000
_cell.length_b   1.000
_cell.length_c   1.000
_cell.angle_alpha   90.00
_cell.angle_beta   90.00
_cell.angle_gamma   90.00
#
_symmetry.space_group_name_H-M   'P 1'
#
loop_
_entity.id
_entity.type
_entity.pdbx_description
1 polymer ?
#
loop_
_entity_poly.entity_id
_entity_poly.type
_entity_poly.pdbx_seq_one_letter_code
_entity_poly.pdbx_strand_id
1 'polypeptide(L)'
;MKGLYCRAGESDAEPKFVIQETSLPEVLGSHLVRVQVKACGLSPVDFKLLEDLGIQRDLIPVGREVAGVVMQVGDKVSFFQPEDEVVGILPLDSPCSGLCDVIEIDEHYLVQKPEKLSSVCVAGALRDGLCAHTALHTHARMAAGHTLLVMDGASSFGLMCIQLACHHGVKVLTTSHSPQKHTFLEQLRPSVVKVIPVYNGSSDLLPVVLEETGGLGVDIVIDSGVRLHEEESEKTKLLPHKHDIISVLGVGGHWVTSHKDLQLDPPDCRFLYLKSASLTFLNHEVWTASSAQQGRYLHILKDIVEKMSAGVLRPQPEETVPLYEATVTMATVQRHQKKKAVIQL
;
A
#
# COMPACT_ATOMS: atom_id res chain seq x y z
N MET A 1 -21.81 5.03 -18.78
CA MET A 1 -20.58 4.30 -18.46
C MET A 1 -20.89 3.29 -17.35
N LYS A 2 -20.17 2.21 -17.27
CA LYS A 2 -20.36 1.17 -16.24
C LYS A 2 -19.18 1.21 -15.28
N GLY A 3 -19.46 1.26 -13.98
CA GLY A 3 -18.46 1.20 -12.93
C GLY A 3 -18.78 0.12 -11.91
N LEU A 4 -17.78 -0.33 -11.15
CA LEU A 4 -17.94 -1.30 -10.07
C LEU A 4 -18.13 -0.58 -8.75
N TYR A 5 -19.17 -0.98 -8.03
CA TYR A 5 -19.52 -0.44 -6.73
C TYR A 5 -19.74 -1.55 -5.72
N CYS A 6 -19.44 -1.24 -4.48
CA CYS A 6 -19.79 -2.08 -3.35
C CYS A 6 -21.07 -1.55 -2.71
N ARG A 7 -22.09 -2.39 -2.56
CA ARG A 7 -23.25 -2.08 -1.73
C ARG A 7 -22.89 -2.46 -0.29
N ALA A 8 -22.91 -1.49 0.62
CA ALA A 8 -22.79 -1.76 2.03
C ALA A 8 -23.90 -2.75 2.45
N GLY A 9 -23.51 -3.90 3.00
CA GLY A 9 -24.46 -4.87 3.58
C GLY A 9 -24.98 -4.37 4.92
N GLU A 10 -26.11 -4.93 5.38
CA GLU A 10 -26.46 -4.88 6.80
C GLU A 10 -25.31 -5.51 7.60
N SER A 11 -25.08 -5.07 8.80
CA SER A 11 -23.85 -5.17 9.62
C SER A 11 -23.12 -6.52 9.70
N ASP A 12 -23.67 -7.62 9.18
CA ASP A 12 -23.05 -8.96 9.18
C ASP A 12 -23.08 -9.67 7.82
N ALA A 13 -23.53 -9.02 6.74
CA ALA A 13 -23.61 -9.64 5.43
C ALA A 13 -22.32 -9.39 4.63
N GLU A 14 -21.86 -10.41 3.86
CA GLU A 14 -20.74 -10.22 2.92
C GLU A 14 -21.04 -9.05 1.95
N PRO A 15 -20.06 -8.14 1.72
CA PRO A 15 -20.26 -7.01 0.82
C PRO A 15 -20.57 -7.49 -0.60
N LYS A 16 -21.59 -6.89 -1.22
CA LYS A 16 -22.00 -7.22 -2.59
C LYS A 16 -21.39 -6.24 -3.58
N PHE A 17 -20.66 -6.75 -4.55
CA PHE A 17 -20.12 -5.96 -5.65
C PHE A 17 -21.08 -5.97 -6.83
N VAL A 18 -21.43 -4.79 -7.31
CA VAL A 18 -22.41 -4.59 -8.38
C VAL A 18 -21.88 -3.66 -9.44
N ILE A 19 -22.21 -3.92 -10.71
CA ILE A 19 -21.94 -3.00 -11.80
C ILE A 19 -23.12 -2.01 -11.85
N GLN A 20 -22.81 -0.71 -11.79
CA GLN A 20 -23.75 0.37 -11.87
C GLN A 20 -23.49 1.22 -13.10
N GLU A 21 -24.55 1.64 -13.79
CA GLU A 21 -24.44 2.64 -14.85
C GLU A 21 -24.42 4.04 -14.25
N THR A 22 -23.46 4.84 -14.68
CA THR A 22 -23.28 6.24 -14.27
C THR A 22 -23.12 7.13 -15.50
N SER A 23 -23.46 8.41 -15.36
CA SER A 23 -23.22 9.44 -16.37
C SER A 23 -22.25 10.48 -15.82
N LEU A 24 -21.38 10.99 -16.66
CA LEU A 24 -20.57 12.15 -16.32
C LEU A 24 -21.39 13.44 -16.52
N PRO A 25 -21.07 14.49 -15.76
CA PRO A 25 -21.60 15.82 -16.01
C PRO A 25 -21.25 16.28 -17.43
N GLU A 26 -22.14 17.05 -18.07
CA GLU A 26 -21.87 17.63 -19.40
C GLU A 26 -20.70 18.63 -19.34
N VAL A 27 -20.65 19.40 -18.26
CA VAL A 27 -19.62 20.44 -18.06
C VAL A 27 -18.57 19.92 -17.11
N LEU A 28 -17.32 19.91 -17.58
CA LEU A 28 -16.15 19.55 -16.79
C LEU A 28 -15.82 20.65 -15.78
N GLY A 29 -15.56 20.29 -14.52
CA GLY A 29 -15.13 21.23 -13.49
C GLY A 29 -13.78 21.87 -13.81
N SER A 30 -13.56 23.12 -13.34
CA SER A 30 -12.40 23.95 -13.70
C SER A 30 -11.04 23.30 -13.43
N HIS A 31 -10.89 22.52 -12.36
CA HIS A 31 -9.65 21.83 -11.99
C HIS A 31 -9.68 20.32 -12.29
N LEU A 32 -10.74 19.85 -12.93
CA LEU A 32 -10.90 18.43 -13.21
C LEU A 32 -10.27 18.05 -14.56
N VAL A 33 -9.75 16.85 -14.58
CA VAL A 33 -9.22 16.18 -15.77
C VAL A 33 -10.12 14.99 -16.08
N ARG A 34 -10.57 14.89 -17.33
CA ARG A 34 -11.34 13.73 -17.80
C ARG A 34 -10.36 12.73 -18.38
N VAL A 35 -10.32 11.54 -17.79
CA VAL A 35 -9.35 10.50 -18.11
C VAL A 35 -10.05 9.26 -18.65
N GLN A 36 -9.62 8.78 -19.80
CA GLN A 36 -9.95 7.44 -20.29
C GLN A 36 -9.08 6.44 -19.55
N VAL A 37 -9.69 5.62 -18.71
CA VAL A 37 -8.97 4.62 -17.91
C VAL A 37 -8.51 3.47 -18.81
N LYS A 38 -7.28 3.05 -18.66
CA LYS A 38 -6.66 1.89 -19.35
C LYS A 38 -6.39 0.73 -18.40
N ALA A 39 -6.14 1.03 -17.13
CA ALA A 39 -5.95 0.02 -16.11
C ALA A 39 -6.36 0.57 -14.73
N CYS A 40 -6.88 -0.30 -13.90
CA CYS A 40 -7.27 0.03 -12.53
C CYS A 40 -6.86 -1.07 -11.57
N GLY A 41 -6.11 -0.72 -10.52
CA GLY A 41 -5.76 -1.61 -9.42
C GLY A 41 -6.92 -1.81 -8.46
N LEU A 42 -7.14 -3.06 -8.06
CA LEU A 42 -8.12 -3.45 -7.06
C LEU A 42 -7.47 -3.63 -5.69
N SER A 43 -8.02 -2.98 -4.68
CA SER A 43 -7.60 -3.09 -3.28
C SER A 43 -8.83 -3.33 -2.41
N PRO A 44 -8.69 -3.99 -1.24
CA PRO A 44 -9.80 -4.16 -0.31
C PRO A 44 -10.40 -2.83 0.13
N VAL A 45 -11.71 -2.80 0.37
CA VAL A 45 -12.42 -1.65 0.93
C VAL A 45 -12.36 -1.75 2.46
N ASP A 46 -11.85 -0.72 3.12
CA ASP A 46 -11.90 -0.59 4.58
C ASP A 46 -13.17 0.17 4.98
N PHE A 47 -14.26 -0.57 5.21
CA PHE A 47 -15.56 0.00 5.59
C PHE A 47 -15.49 0.77 6.91
N LYS A 48 -14.70 0.28 7.88
CA LYS A 48 -14.54 0.96 9.17
C LYS A 48 -13.87 2.32 9.00
N LEU A 49 -12.83 2.38 8.16
CA LEU A 49 -12.19 3.66 7.86
C LEU A 49 -13.16 4.65 7.20
N LEU A 50 -14.00 4.18 6.27
CA LEU A 50 -15.02 5.04 5.64
C LEU A 50 -16.00 5.57 6.67
N GLU A 51 -16.47 4.73 7.58
CA GLU A 51 -17.34 5.12 8.69
C GLU A 51 -16.66 6.13 9.62
N ASP A 52 -15.43 5.85 10.06
CA ASP A 52 -14.63 6.72 10.94
C ASP A 52 -14.39 8.11 10.30
N LEU A 53 -14.31 8.19 8.98
CA LEU A 53 -14.18 9.44 8.23
C LEU A 53 -15.54 10.09 7.89
N GLY A 54 -16.65 9.52 8.33
CA GLY A 54 -18.01 10.03 8.08
C GLY A 54 -18.47 9.90 6.62
N ILE A 55 -17.83 9.02 5.83
CA ILE A 55 -18.22 8.76 4.44
C ILE A 55 -19.33 7.72 4.42
N GLN A 56 -20.57 8.20 4.34
CA GLN A 56 -21.77 7.35 4.28
C GLN A 56 -22.33 7.37 2.86
N ARG A 57 -22.39 6.20 2.22
CA ARG A 57 -22.95 6.02 0.86
C ARG A 57 -23.59 4.64 0.73
N ASP A 58 -24.73 4.59 0.01
CA ASP A 58 -25.38 3.31 -0.33
C ASP A 58 -24.52 2.46 -1.29
N LEU A 59 -23.79 3.15 -2.17
CA LEU A 59 -22.88 2.56 -3.13
C LEU A 59 -21.48 3.18 -2.98
N ILE A 60 -20.51 2.36 -2.59
CA ILE A 60 -19.11 2.76 -2.42
C ILE A 60 -18.36 2.43 -3.71
N PRO A 61 -17.75 3.43 -4.39
CA PRO A 61 -16.96 3.19 -5.58
C PRO A 61 -15.76 2.29 -5.30
N VAL A 62 -15.47 1.35 -6.18
CA VAL A 62 -14.36 0.39 -6.06
C VAL A 62 -13.34 0.64 -7.17
N GLY A 63 -12.09 0.32 -6.87
CA GLY A 63 -10.95 0.60 -7.75
C GLY A 63 -10.56 2.08 -7.66
N ARG A 64 -9.34 2.32 -7.19
CA ARG A 64 -8.89 3.71 -6.96
C ARG A 64 -7.53 4.01 -7.58
N GLU A 65 -6.70 2.98 -7.80
CA GLU A 65 -5.40 3.13 -8.44
C GLU A 65 -5.60 3.08 -9.96
N VAL A 66 -5.48 4.22 -10.63
CA VAL A 66 -5.83 4.34 -12.05
C VAL A 66 -4.64 4.75 -12.91
N ALA A 67 -4.60 4.23 -14.12
CA ALA A 67 -3.72 4.68 -15.17
C ALA A 67 -4.57 4.88 -16.45
N GLY A 68 -4.36 5.96 -17.16
CA GLY A 68 -5.16 6.28 -18.33
C GLY A 68 -4.59 7.41 -19.17
N VAL A 69 -5.40 7.88 -20.12
CA VAL A 69 -5.07 8.97 -21.04
C VAL A 69 -6.02 10.13 -20.85
N VAL A 70 -5.49 11.33 -20.79
CA VAL A 70 -6.27 12.56 -20.67
C VAL A 70 -7.07 12.80 -21.96
N MET A 71 -8.39 12.92 -21.82
CA MET A 71 -9.28 13.24 -22.95
C MET A 71 -9.59 14.74 -23.01
N GLN A 72 -9.83 15.35 -21.85
CA GLN A 72 -10.25 16.74 -21.72
C GLN A 72 -9.76 17.30 -20.39
N VAL A 73 -9.48 18.61 -20.36
CA VAL A 73 -9.05 19.32 -19.17
C VAL A 73 -9.98 20.51 -18.90
N GLY A 74 -10.19 20.83 -17.63
CA GLY A 74 -10.89 22.02 -17.20
C GLY A 74 -10.09 23.30 -17.49
N ASP A 75 -10.75 24.44 -17.47
CA ASP A 75 -10.18 25.73 -17.88
C ASP A 75 -9.06 26.25 -16.97
N LYS A 76 -8.93 25.72 -15.75
CA LYS A 76 -7.85 26.07 -14.79
C LYS A 76 -6.82 24.97 -14.61
N VAL A 77 -6.94 23.86 -15.31
CA VAL A 77 -5.93 22.80 -15.28
C VAL A 77 -4.63 23.30 -15.91
N SER A 78 -3.54 23.08 -15.23
CA SER A 78 -2.21 23.59 -15.62
C SER A 78 -1.16 22.48 -15.81
N PHE A 79 -1.39 21.28 -15.26
CA PHE A 79 -0.39 20.22 -15.26
C PHE A 79 -0.50 19.29 -16.47
N PHE A 80 -1.66 19.24 -17.12
CA PHE A 80 -1.96 18.24 -18.15
C PHE A 80 -2.62 18.88 -19.37
N GLN A 81 -2.47 18.16 -20.49
CA GLN A 81 -3.17 18.45 -21.76
C GLN A 81 -3.78 17.14 -22.32
N PRO A 82 -4.73 17.22 -23.26
CA PRO A 82 -5.24 16.04 -23.94
C PRO A 82 -4.10 15.19 -24.51
N GLU A 83 -4.28 13.86 -24.51
CA GLU A 83 -3.32 12.82 -24.94
C GLU A 83 -2.18 12.54 -23.92
N ASP A 84 -2.06 13.29 -22.82
CA ASP A 84 -1.09 12.94 -21.77
C ASP A 84 -1.48 11.60 -21.11
N GLU A 85 -0.49 10.73 -20.94
CA GLU A 85 -0.66 9.52 -20.14
C GLU A 85 -0.45 9.84 -18.66
N VAL A 86 -1.42 9.48 -17.83
CA VAL A 86 -1.47 9.85 -16.40
C VAL A 86 -1.72 8.65 -15.51
N VAL A 87 -1.28 8.77 -14.26
CA VAL A 87 -1.56 7.82 -13.19
C VAL A 87 -1.89 8.55 -11.90
N GLY A 88 -2.71 7.93 -11.07
CA GLY A 88 -3.07 8.49 -9.78
C GLY A 88 -3.95 7.59 -8.94
N ILE A 89 -4.30 8.08 -7.77
CA ILE A 89 -5.19 7.39 -6.83
C ILE A 89 -6.40 8.28 -6.58
N LEU A 90 -7.59 7.77 -6.91
CA LEU A 90 -8.85 8.42 -6.60
C LEU A 90 -8.98 8.62 -5.07
N PRO A 91 -9.36 9.80 -4.59
CA PRO A 91 -9.61 10.03 -3.17
C PRO A 91 -10.75 9.15 -2.64
N LEU A 92 -10.78 8.94 -1.31
CA LEU A 92 -11.79 8.09 -0.67
C LEU A 92 -13.22 8.58 -0.88
N ASP A 93 -13.39 9.89 -0.99
CA ASP A 93 -14.67 10.55 -1.22
C ASP A 93 -15.01 10.73 -2.71
N SER A 94 -14.23 10.16 -3.62
CA SER A 94 -14.56 10.17 -5.05
C SER A 94 -15.94 9.54 -5.30
N PRO A 95 -16.80 10.16 -6.13
CA PRO A 95 -18.08 9.57 -6.50
C PRO A 95 -17.94 8.51 -7.60
N CYS A 96 -16.80 8.49 -8.31
CA CYS A 96 -16.56 7.62 -9.44
C CYS A 96 -15.73 6.40 -9.08
N SER A 97 -16.11 5.24 -9.63
CA SER A 97 -15.27 4.06 -9.63
C SER A 97 -14.14 4.21 -10.66
N GLY A 98 -12.92 3.84 -10.30
CA GLY A 98 -11.80 3.78 -11.25
C GLY A 98 -11.95 2.69 -12.31
N LEU A 99 -13.00 1.88 -12.24
CA LEU A 99 -13.37 0.87 -13.23
C LEU A 99 -14.38 1.40 -14.27
N CYS A 100 -14.68 2.69 -14.26
CA CYS A 100 -15.39 3.32 -15.35
C CYS A 100 -14.47 3.54 -16.55
N ASP A 101 -15.01 3.42 -17.78
CA ASP A 101 -14.25 3.70 -19.01
C ASP A 101 -13.63 5.11 -19.01
N VAL A 102 -14.38 6.07 -18.44
CA VAL A 102 -13.96 7.47 -18.29
C VAL A 102 -14.29 7.96 -16.89
N ILE A 103 -13.35 8.67 -16.27
CA ILE A 103 -13.51 9.26 -14.94
C ILE A 103 -13.18 10.75 -14.99
N GLU A 104 -13.67 11.49 -13.99
CA GLU A 104 -13.24 12.84 -13.70
C GLU A 104 -12.47 12.86 -12.37
N ILE A 105 -11.29 13.48 -12.38
CA ILE A 105 -10.39 13.53 -11.22
C ILE A 105 -9.69 14.90 -11.19
N ASP A 106 -9.50 15.45 -10.01
CA ASP A 106 -8.75 16.70 -9.83
C ASP A 106 -7.27 16.49 -10.23
N GLU A 107 -6.69 17.47 -10.94
CA GLU A 107 -5.32 17.42 -11.43
C GLU A 107 -4.29 17.12 -10.32
N HIS A 108 -4.57 17.50 -9.07
CA HIS A 108 -3.68 17.31 -7.94
C HIS A 108 -3.62 15.86 -7.41
N TYR A 109 -4.42 14.95 -7.98
CA TYR A 109 -4.32 13.51 -7.70
C TYR A 109 -3.61 12.72 -8.79
N LEU A 110 -3.12 13.40 -9.83
CA LEU A 110 -2.49 12.78 -10.99
C LEU A 110 -1.02 13.18 -11.13
N VAL A 111 -0.22 12.28 -11.68
CA VAL A 111 1.11 12.57 -12.21
C VAL A 111 1.24 11.97 -13.61
N GLN A 112 2.16 12.52 -14.42
CA GLN A 112 2.44 11.99 -15.74
C GLN A 112 3.02 10.58 -15.66
N LYS A 113 2.50 9.67 -16.46
CA LYS A 113 3.02 8.31 -16.58
C LYS A 113 4.21 8.31 -17.56
N PRO A 114 5.40 7.84 -17.13
CA PRO A 114 6.50 7.64 -18.08
C PRO A 114 6.17 6.61 -19.15
N GLU A 115 6.58 6.87 -20.38
CA GLU A 115 6.34 6.00 -21.54
C GLU A 115 6.83 4.55 -21.34
N LYS A 116 7.93 4.38 -20.61
CA LYS A 116 8.52 3.06 -20.32
C LYS A 116 7.65 2.15 -19.46
N LEU A 117 6.68 2.70 -18.75
CA LEU A 117 5.84 1.96 -17.82
C LEU A 117 4.52 1.59 -18.48
N SER A 118 4.13 0.31 -18.36
CA SER A 118 2.78 -0.10 -18.75
C SER A 118 1.74 0.39 -17.75
N SER A 119 0.55 0.72 -18.20
CA SER A 119 -0.56 1.15 -17.37
C SER A 119 -0.92 0.11 -16.30
N VAL A 120 -0.87 -1.18 -16.65
CA VAL A 120 -1.14 -2.30 -15.74
C VAL A 120 -0.12 -2.35 -14.60
N CYS A 121 1.18 -2.27 -14.93
CA CYS A 121 2.25 -2.33 -13.95
C CYS A 121 2.15 -1.19 -12.93
N VAL A 122 1.89 0.02 -13.40
CA VAL A 122 1.82 1.20 -12.51
C VAL A 122 0.56 1.16 -11.68
N ALA A 123 -0.62 0.92 -12.27
CA ALA A 123 -1.88 0.90 -11.55
C ALA A 123 -1.91 -0.14 -10.41
N GLY A 124 -1.21 -1.28 -10.54
CA GLY A 124 -1.14 -2.28 -9.47
C GLY A 124 -0.16 -1.94 -8.33
N ALA A 125 0.62 -0.87 -8.44
CA ALA A 125 1.77 -0.62 -7.57
C ALA A 125 1.73 0.73 -6.83
N LEU A 126 0.86 1.66 -7.21
CA LEU A 126 0.85 3.03 -6.67
C LEU A 126 0.66 3.07 -5.16
N ARG A 127 -0.33 2.35 -4.66
CA ARG A 127 -0.68 2.32 -3.23
C ARG A 127 0.46 1.76 -2.39
N ASP A 128 1.05 0.64 -2.80
CA ASP A 128 2.14 0.01 -2.06
C ASP A 128 3.39 0.88 -2.08
N GLY A 129 3.68 1.51 -3.21
CA GLY A 129 4.76 2.49 -3.31
C GLY A 129 4.55 3.68 -2.39
N LEU A 130 3.34 4.26 -2.37
CA LEU A 130 2.98 5.36 -1.48
C LEU A 130 3.12 4.97 0.00
N CYS A 131 2.64 3.76 0.36
CA CYS A 131 2.78 3.21 1.71
C CYS A 131 4.25 3.03 2.09
N ALA A 132 5.05 2.41 1.22
CA ALA A 132 6.46 2.13 1.49
C ALA A 132 7.27 3.43 1.63
N HIS A 133 7.07 4.40 0.75
CA HIS A 133 7.71 5.71 0.86
C HIS A 133 7.33 6.41 2.17
N THR A 134 6.04 6.44 2.50
CA THR A 134 5.53 7.07 3.74
C THR A 134 6.09 6.38 4.98
N ALA A 135 6.10 5.05 5.01
CA ALA A 135 6.65 4.27 6.12
C ALA A 135 8.13 4.57 6.35
N LEU A 136 8.94 4.53 5.30
CA LEU A 136 10.39 4.63 5.39
C LEU A 136 10.88 6.08 5.55
N HIS A 137 10.40 7.00 4.72
CA HIS A 137 10.90 8.37 4.71
C HIS A 137 10.18 9.30 5.70
N THR A 138 8.83 9.20 5.78
CA THR A 138 8.06 10.12 6.64
C THR A 138 8.07 9.66 8.09
N HIS A 139 7.80 8.38 8.33
CA HIS A 139 7.63 7.85 9.67
C HIS A 139 8.94 7.35 10.29
N ALA A 140 9.64 6.45 9.62
CA ALA A 140 10.88 5.88 10.14
C ALA A 140 12.10 6.79 9.98
N ARG A 141 12.02 7.84 9.15
CA ARG A 141 13.14 8.75 8.86
C ARG A 141 14.42 7.99 8.49
N MET A 142 14.25 7.04 7.59
CA MET A 142 15.31 6.14 7.15
C MET A 142 16.54 6.91 6.64
N ALA A 143 17.72 6.48 7.03
CA ALA A 143 18.99 7.02 6.60
C ALA A 143 19.97 5.91 6.17
N ALA A 144 20.93 6.25 5.33
CA ALA A 144 21.98 5.32 4.93
C ALA A 144 22.74 4.76 6.15
N GLY A 145 23.01 3.47 6.14
CA GLY A 145 23.66 2.76 7.24
C GLY A 145 22.70 2.24 8.33
N HIS A 146 21.42 2.63 8.34
CA HIS A 146 20.44 2.01 9.20
C HIS A 146 20.24 0.52 8.88
N THR A 147 19.70 -0.19 9.86
CA THR A 147 19.22 -1.57 9.74
C THR A 147 17.70 -1.59 9.77
N LEU A 148 17.08 -2.30 8.84
CA LEU A 148 15.64 -2.40 8.68
C LEU A 148 15.21 -3.86 8.74
N LEU A 149 14.20 -4.17 9.53
CA LEU A 149 13.47 -5.42 9.50
C LEU A 149 12.10 -5.21 8.85
N VAL A 150 11.88 -5.86 7.71
CA VAL A 150 10.59 -5.87 7.01
C VAL A 150 9.90 -7.20 7.26
N MET A 151 8.73 -7.17 7.87
CA MET A 151 7.89 -8.36 8.04
C MET A 151 7.14 -8.66 6.74
N ASP A 152 7.11 -9.96 6.33
CA ASP A 152 6.52 -10.42 5.07
C ASP A 152 7.08 -9.69 3.83
N GLY A 153 8.41 -9.71 3.68
CA GLY A 153 9.09 -9.03 2.57
C GLY A 153 8.69 -9.47 1.17
N ALA A 154 8.06 -10.64 1.01
CA ALA A 154 7.54 -11.13 -0.25
C ALA A 154 6.11 -10.64 -0.56
N SER A 155 5.51 -9.81 0.28
CA SER A 155 4.30 -9.06 -0.08
C SER A 155 4.64 -7.90 -1.01
N SER A 156 3.65 -7.40 -1.78
CA SER A 156 3.87 -6.26 -2.68
C SER A 156 4.39 -5.04 -1.92
N PHE A 157 3.80 -4.72 -0.77
CA PHE A 157 4.26 -3.65 0.11
C PHE A 157 5.67 -3.90 0.67
N GLY A 158 5.94 -5.11 1.19
CA GLY A 158 7.23 -5.49 1.74
C GLY A 158 8.36 -5.41 0.70
N LEU A 159 8.08 -5.85 -0.53
CA LEU A 159 9.02 -5.77 -1.64
C LEU A 159 9.39 -4.31 -1.98
N MET A 160 8.40 -3.41 -2.00
CA MET A 160 8.64 -1.98 -2.20
C MET A 160 9.51 -1.39 -1.08
N CYS A 161 9.24 -1.76 0.18
CA CYS A 161 10.07 -1.35 1.32
C CYS A 161 11.53 -1.82 1.17
N ILE A 162 11.74 -3.09 0.81
CA ILE A 162 13.07 -3.67 0.59
C ILE A 162 13.82 -2.91 -0.50
N GLN A 163 13.18 -2.69 -1.65
CA GLN A 163 13.82 -2.03 -2.80
C GLN A 163 14.18 -0.57 -2.50
N LEU A 164 13.28 0.19 -1.86
CA LEU A 164 13.57 1.56 -1.44
C LEU A 164 14.71 1.62 -0.42
N ALA A 165 14.69 0.75 0.58
CA ALA A 165 15.72 0.71 1.62
C ALA A 165 17.10 0.34 1.06
N CYS A 166 17.17 -0.70 0.23
CA CYS A 166 18.42 -1.08 -0.43
C CYS A 166 18.97 0.05 -1.32
N HIS A 167 18.10 0.76 -2.05
CA HIS A 167 18.50 1.91 -2.87
C HIS A 167 19.11 3.04 -2.04
N HIS A 168 18.68 3.21 -0.79
CA HIS A 168 19.20 4.21 0.13
C HIS A 168 20.40 3.73 1.00
N GLY A 169 20.92 2.55 0.73
CA GLY A 169 22.08 2.02 1.47
C GLY A 169 21.74 1.54 2.88
N VAL A 170 20.52 1.09 3.09
CA VAL A 170 20.04 0.49 4.35
C VAL A 170 20.27 -1.01 4.31
N LYS A 171 20.68 -1.60 5.43
CA LYS A 171 20.82 -3.05 5.60
C LYS A 171 19.47 -3.66 5.89
N VAL A 172 18.99 -4.56 5.04
CA VAL A 172 17.65 -5.10 5.16
C VAL A 172 17.67 -6.55 5.61
N LEU A 173 16.93 -6.84 6.68
CA LEU A 173 16.51 -8.17 7.09
C LEU A 173 15.03 -8.30 6.77
N THR A 174 14.56 -9.52 6.49
CA THR A 174 13.14 -9.72 6.19
C THR A 174 12.65 -11.09 6.63
N THR A 175 11.34 -11.22 6.89
CA THR A 175 10.73 -12.51 7.17
C THR A 175 10.07 -13.11 5.94
N SER A 176 9.99 -14.44 5.91
CA SER A 176 9.31 -15.23 4.87
C SER A 176 8.27 -16.16 5.47
N HIS A 177 7.10 -16.24 4.82
CA HIS A 177 5.94 -17.00 5.28
C HIS A 177 5.76 -18.34 4.56
N SER A 178 6.66 -18.70 3.67
CA SER A 178 6.69 -20.02 3.01
C SER A 178 8.06 -20.30 2.40
N PRO A 179 8.40 -21.58 2.11
CA PRO A 179 9.64 -21.94 1.43
C PRO A 179 9.81 -21.25 0.07
N GLN A 180 8.72 -21.11 -0.70
CA GLN A 180 8.75 -20.48 -2.02
C GLN A 180 9.08 -18.98 -1.89
N LYS A 181 8.42 -18.29 -0.94
CA LYS A 181 8.71 -16.88 -0.62
C LYS A 181 10.13 -16.69 -0.10
N HIS A 182 10.63 -17.65 0.68
CA HIS A 182 12.00 -17.62 1.20
C HIS A 182 13.02 -17.63 0.05
N THR A 183 12.92 -18.61 -0.85
CA THR A 183 13.80 -18.72 -2.02
C THR A 183 13.72 -17.47 -2.90
N PHE A 184 12.52 -16.92 -3.12
CA PHE A 184 12.32 -15.70 -3.86
C PHE A 184 13.09 -14.52 -3.24
N LEU A 185 12.99 -14.33 -1.92
CA LEU A 185 13.65 -13.23 -1.21
C LEU A 185 15.18 -13.37 -1.22
N GLU A 186 15.73 -14.57 -1.15
CA GLU A 186 17.18 -14.83 -1.27
C GLU A 186 17.73 -14.49 -2.66
N GLN A 187 16.88 -14.58 -3.69
CA GLN A 187 17.25 -14.28 -5.07
C GLN A 187 17.12 -12.80 -5.44
N LEU A 188 16.61 -11.94 -4.55
CA LEU A 188 16.47 -10.51 -4.84
C LEU A 188 17.81 -9.84 -5.18
N ARG A 189 17.72 -8.87 -6.07
CA ARG A 189 18.84 -7.99 -6.43
C ARG A 189 18.39 -6.54 -6.44
N PRO A 190 18.96 -5.66 -5.61
CA PRO A 190 20.00 -5.92 -4.61
C PRO A 190 19.56 -6.89 -3.51
N SER A 191 20.51 -7.66 -2.96
CA SER A 191 20.24 -8.71 -1.98
C SER A 191 19.90 -8.15 -0.60
N VAL A 192 19.00 -8.82 0.10
CA VAL A 192 18.79 -8.62 1.54
C VAL A 192 19.92 -9.28 2.33
N VAL A 193 20.20 -8.79 3.53
CA VAL A 193 21.24 -9.34 4.40
C VAL A 193 20.84 -10.73 4.91
N LYS A 194 19.59 -10.86 5.36
CA LYS A 194 19.05 -12.12 5.90
C LYS A 194 17.59 -12.27 5.63
N VAL A 195 17.18 -13.48 5.24
CA VAL A 195 15.78 -13.91 5.18
C VAL A 195 15.51 -14.86 6.35
N ILE A 196 14.50 -14.56 7.16
CA ILE A 196 14.18 -15.29 8.39
C ILE A 196 12.87 -16.06 8.16
N PRO A 197 12.87 -17.40 8.18
CA PRO A 197 11.66 -18.18 8.02
C PRO A 197 10.79 -18.12 9.29
N VAL A 198 9.50 -17.80 9.15
CA VAL A 198 8.53 -17.81 10.26
C VAL A 198 7.44 -18.88 10.11
N TYR A 199 7.49 -19.68 9.04
CA TYR A 199 6.49 -20.72 8.73
C TYR A 199 6.71 -22.06 9.44
N ASN A 200 7.85 -22.25 10.10
CA ASN A 200 8.19 -23.52 10.77
C ASN A 200 7.78 -23.56 12.26
N GLY A 201 7.03 -22.56 12.73
CA GLY A 201 6.63 -22.48 14.14
C GLY A 201 7.77 -22.15 15.12
N SER A 202 9.00 -21.97 14.64
CA SER A 202 10.12 -21.51 15.46
C SER A 202 10.17 -20.00 15.43
N SER A 203 10.16 -19.37 16.60
CA SER A 203 10.36 -17.92 16.71
C SER A 203 11.85 -17.58 16.82
N ASP A 204 12.63 -17.93 15.80
CA ASP A 204 14.06 -17.60 15.75
C ASP A 204 14.30 -16.12 15.38
N LEU A 205 13.23 -15.30 15.36
CA LEU A 205 13.31 -13.90 14.96
C LEU A 205 14.33 -13.12 15.82
N LEU A 206 14.16 -13.15 17.13
CA LEU A 206 15.00 -12.38 18.05
C LEU A 206 16.48 -12.83 18.01
N PRO A 207 16.80 -14.13 18.17
CA PRO A 207 18.21 -14.59 18.09
C PRO A 207 18.88 -14.21 16.78
N VAL A 208 18.21 -14.43 15.64
CA VAL A 208 18.78 -14.14 14.32
C VAL A 208 18.98 -12.65 14.10
N VAL A 209 18.03 -11.82 14.49
CA VAL A 209 18.17 -10.35 14.36
C VAL A 209 19.31 -9.85 15.23
N LEU A 210 19.45 -10.33 16.46
CA LEU A 210 20.56 -9.93 17.33
C LEU A 210 21.92 -10.40 16.82
N GLU A 211 22.00 -11.60 16.26
CA GLU A 211 23.22 -12.10 15.59
C GLU A 211 23.64 -11.19 14.45
N GLU A 212 22.73 -10.88 13.52
CA GLU A 212 23.00 -10.08 12.32
C GLU A 212 23.28 -8.59 12.64
N THR A 213 22.86 -8.12 13.81
CA THR A 213 23.08 -6.73 14.27
C THR A 213 24.14 -6.61 15.38
N GLY A 214 24.87 -7.68 15.67
CA GLY A 214 25.90 -7.68 16.74
C GLY A 214 25.34 -7.39 18.13
N GLY A 215 24.08 -7.77 18.39
CA GLY A 215 23.40 -7.54 19.66
C GLY A 215 22.72 -6.17 19.82
N LEU A 216 22.84 -5.30 18.82
CA LEU A 216 22.32 -3.92 18.91
C LEU A 216 20.81 -3.82 18.61
N GLY A 217 20.24 -4.78 17.88
CA GLY A 217 18.90 -4.71 17.34
C GLY A 217 18.82 -3.85 16.07
N VAL A 218 17.62 -3.67 15.52
CA VAL A 218 17.39 -2.91 14.28
C VAL A 218 16.94 -1.49 14.56
N ASP A 219 17.30 -0.58 13.66
CA ASP A 219 16.87 0.83 13.74
C ASP A 219 15.40 1.00 13.34
N ILE A 220 14.91 0.15 12.45
CA ILE A 220 13.55 0.27 11.91
C ILE A 220 12.90 -1.12 11.83
N VAL A 221 11.65 -1.22 12.29
CA VAL A 221 10.77 -2.36 12.04
C VAL A 221 9.53 -1.87 11.30
N ILE A 222 9.21 -2.54 10.17
CA ILE A 222 7.95 -2.37 9.46
C ILE A 222 7.20 -3.70 9.53
N ASP A 223 6.04 -3.70 10.16
CA ASP A 223 5.21 -4.89 10.25
C ASP A 223 4.17 -4.98 9.12
N SER A 224 3.65 -6.18 8.95
CA SER A 224 2.52 -6.49 8.06
C SER A 224 1.27 -6.91 8.85
N GLY A 225 1.21 -6.56 10.11
CA GLY A 225 0.24 -6.93 11.13
C GLY A 225 0.91 -7.54 12.35
N VAL A 226 0.23 -7.49 13.48
CA VAL A 226 0.71 -7.94 14.79
C VAL A 226 -0.31 -8.88 15.41
N ARG A 227 0.17 -9.95 16.05
CA ARG A 227 -0.68 -10.85 16.84
C ARG A 227 -0.89 -10.24 18.23
N LEU A 228 -2.15 -9.96 18.58
CA LEU A 228 -2.52 -9.35 19.87
C LEU A 228 -2.80 -10.40 20.97
N HIS A 229 -3.40 -11.53 20.58
CA HIS A 229 -3.79 -12.61 21.48
C HIS A 229 -3.33 -13.95 20.92
N GLU A 230 -3.35 -15.00 21.72
CA GLU A 230 -3.11 -16.38 21.30
C GLU A 230 -4.30 -16.94 20.50
N GLU A 231 -4.80 -16.19 19.52
CA GLU A 231 -5.85 -16.66 18.65
C GLU A 231 -5.34 -17.73 17.71
N GLU A 232 -6.06 -18.85 17.67
CA GLU A 232 -5.67 -20.12 17.03
C GLU A 232 -5.83 -20.14 15.51
N SER A 233 -6.04 -19.02 14.83
CA SER A 233 -6.13 -19.07 13.36
C SER A 233 -4.75 -19.31 12.74
N GLU A 234 -4.65 -20.23 11.79
CA GLU A 234 -3.38 -20.53 11.10
C GLU A 234 -2.75 -19.28 10.44
N LYS A 235 -3.56 -18.31 10.03
CA LYS A 235 -3.09 -17.08 9.41
C LYS A 235 -2.46 -16.13 10.43
N THR A 236 -2.94 -16.08 11.67
CA THR A 236 -2.40 -15.22 12.73
C THR A 236 -1.13 -15.79 13.34
N LYS A 237 -0.91 -17.10 13.26
CA LYS A 237 0.33 -17.76 13.74
C LYS A 237 1.59 -17.26 13.04
N LEU A 238 1.48 -16.78 11.80
CA LEU A 238 2.61 -16.26 11.03
C LEU A 238 2.95 -14.78 11.37
N LEU A 239 2.07 -14.09 12.09
CA LEU A 239 2.31 -12.72 12.52
C LEU A 239 3.19 -12.70 13.76
N PRO A 240 4.11 -11.72 13.89
CA PRO A 240 4.93 -11.56 15.08
C PRO A 240 4.06 -11.13 16.26
N HIS A 241 4.47 -11.49 17.45
CA HIS A 241 3.93 -10.91 18.67
C HIS A 241 4.52 -9.52 18.89
N LYS A 242 3.75 -8.59 19.51
CA LYS A 242 4.24 -7.24 19.80
C LYS A 242 5.55 -7.23 20.61
N HIS A 243 5.72 -8.21 21.52
CA HIS A 243 6.94 -8.35 22.32
C HIS A 243 8.15 -8.74 21.47
N ASP A 244 7.98 -9.53 20.41
CA ASP A 244 9.07 -9.89 19.50
C ASP A 244 9.57 -8.64 18.78
N ILE A 245 8.65 -7.79 18.29
CA ILE A 245 8.97 -6.53 17.64
C ILE A 245 9.71 -5.58 18.59
N ILE A 246 9.18 -5.38 19.80
CA ILE A 246 9.81 -4.51 20.79
C ILE A 246 11.21 -5.03 21.18
N SER A 247 11.38 -6.35 21.24
CA SER A 247 12.64 -6.98 21.62
C SER A 247 13.73 -6.79 20.56
N VAL A 248 13.39 -6.88 19.28
CA VAL A 248 14.35 -6.72 18.17
C VAL A 248 14.74 -5.27 17.89
N LEU A 249 13.96 -4.28 18.37
CA LEU A 249 14.31 -2.87 18.22
C LEU A 249 15.59 -2.53 18.97
N GLY A 250 16.47 -1.77 18.33
CA GLY A 250 17.62 -1.12 18.93
C GLY A 250 17.25 0.15 19.70
N VAL A 251 18.26 0.78 20.31
CA VAL A 251 18.09 2.08 20.97
C VAL A 251 17.79 3.16 19.94
N GLY A 252 16.76 3.96 20.17
CA GLY A 252 16.26 4.97 19.24
C GLY A 252 15.45 4.40 18.07
N GLY A 253 15.12 3.10 18.12
CA GLY A 253 14.46 2.39 17.03
C GLY A 253 13.05 2.91 16.74
N HIS A 254 12.62 2.73 15.47
CA HIS A 254 11.31 3.13 14.97
C HIS A 254 10.50 1.90 14.60
N TRP A 255 9.34 1.74 15.22
CA TRP A 255 8.36 0.74 14.81
C TRP A 255 7.25 1.41 14.02
N VAL A 256 7.08 1.02 12.75
CA VAL A 256 6.00 1.48 11.88
C VAL A 256 5.00 0.34 11.68
N THR A 257 3.76 0.56 12.08
CA THR A 257 2.69 -0.44 12.04
C THR A 257 1.48 0.04 11.25
N SER A 258 0.89 -0.85 10.48
CA SER A 258 -0.43 -0.64 9.87
C SER A 258 -1.58 -1.22 10.72
N HIS A 259 -1.28 -1.82 11.87
CA HIS A 259 -2.25 -2.44 12.76
C HIS A 259 -3.00 -1.38 13.58
N LYS A 260 -4.14 -0.93 13.09
CA LYS A 260 -4.91 0.19 13.64
C LYS A 260 -5.40 -0.01 15.08
N ASP A 261 -5.67 -1.25 15.47
CA ASP A 261 -6.20 -1.62 16.78
C ASP A 261 -5.09 -2.15 17.73
N LEU A 262 -3.83 -1.78 17.48
CA LEU A 262 -2.69 -2.18 18.33
C LEU A 262 -2.87 -1.69 19.76
N GLN A 263 -2.80 -2.64 20.71
CA GLN A 263 -2.85 -2.35 22.15
C GLN A 263 -1.48 -2.59 22.78
N LEU A 264 -0.99 -1.59 23.50
CA LEU A 264 0.22 -1.66 24.28
C LEU A 264 -0.11 -1.68 25.78
N ASP A 265 0.44 -2.66 26.48
CA ASP A 265 0.34 -2.75 27.93
C ASP A 265 1.42 -1.89 28.62
N PRO A 266 1.26 -1.54 29.91
CA PRO A 266 2.27 -0.78 30.63
C PRO A 266 3.71 -1.35 30.56
N PRO A 267 3.93 -2.69 30.59
CA PRO A 267 5.25 -3.27 30.36
C PRO A 267 5.82 -2.96 28.97
N ASP A 268 4.99 -3.01 27.90
CA ASP A 268 5.41 -2.71 26.53
C ASP A 268 5.90 -1.26 26.42
N CYS A 269 5.11 -0.33 26.97
CA CYS A 269 5.45 1.09 27.01
C CYS A 269 6.76 1.33 27.77
N ARG A 270 6.99 0.60 28.87
CA ARG A 270 8.25 0.69 29.62
C ARG A 270 9.46 0.23 28.81
N PHE A 271 9.34 -0.88 28.06
CA PHE A 271 10.42 -1.36 27.21
C PHE A 271 10.73 -0.40 26.05
N LEU A 272 9.71 0.16 25.42
CA LEU A 272 9.89 1.20 24.39
C LEU A 272 10.57 2.45 24.98
N TYR A 273 10.16 2.89 26.16
CA TYR A 273 10.79 4.02 26.86
C TYR A 273 12.27 3.76 27.16
N LEU A 274 12.63 2.56 27.67
CA LEU A 274 14.02 2.20 27.99
C LEU A 274 14.92 2.15 26.77
N LYS A 275 14.34 1.91 25.59
CA LYS A 275 15.05 1.94 24.30
C LYS A 275 14.98 3.32 23.63
N SER A 276 14.31 4.30 24.22
CA SER A 276 14.01 5.58 23.55
C SER A 276 13.40 5.36 22.15
N ALA A 277 12.61 4.30 22.01
CA ALA A 277 12.01 3.88 20.74
C ALA A 277 10.71 4.66 20.47
N SER A 278 10.32 4.71 19.20
CA SER A 278 9.06 5.31 18.76
C SER A 278 8.19 4.31 18.03
N LEU A 279 6.87 4.45 18.21
CA LEU A 279 5.84 3.74 17.47
C LEU A 279 5.06 4.73 16.61
N THR A 280 4.86 4.39 15.34
CA THR A 280 4.11 5.23 14.41
C THR A 280 3.10 4.39 13.65
N PHE A 281 1.86 4.88 13.55
CA PHE A 281 0.82 4.24 12.74
C PHE A 281 0.92 4.67 11.28
N LEU A 282 0.93 3.69 10.38
CA LEU A 282 0.91 3.90 8.95
C LEU A 282 -0.54 3.90 8.44
N ASN A 283 -1.03 5.06 8.08
CA ASN A 283 -2.29 5.22 7.36
C ASN A 283 -2.09 6.15 6.15
N HIS A 284 -1.89 5.56 4.98
CA HIS A 284 -1.64 6.32 3.75
C HIS A 284 -2.89 7.03 3.22
N GLU A 285 -4.08 6.59 3.60
CA GLU A 285 -5.35 7.15 3.13
C GLU A 285 -5.54 8.61 3.58
N VAL A 286 -4.95 8.99 4.71
CA VAL A 286 -5.02 10.38 5.19
C VAL A 286 -4.37 11.39 4.22
N TRP A 287 -3.40 10.95 3.41
CA TRP A 287 -2.75 11.80 2.41
C TRP A 287 -3.66 12.10 1.22
N THR A 288 -4.48 11.13 0.80
CA THR A 288 -5.45 11.29 -0.28
C THR A 288 -6.77 11.91 0.20
N ALA A 289 -7.11 11.75 1.47
CA ALA A 289 -8.34 12.31 2.05
C ALA A 289 -8.20 13.78 2.46
N SER A 290 -6.98 14.31 2.60
CA SER A 290 -6.75 15.68 3.08
C SER A 290 -6.25 16.59 1.96
N SER A 291 -7.06 17.55 1.56
CA SER A 291 -6.65 18.59 0.58
C SER A 291 -5.40 19.37 1.02
N ALA A 292 -5.20 19.54 2.34
CA ALA A 292 -4.01 20.20 2.88
C ALA A 292 -2.72 19.38 2.65
N GLN A 293 -2.81 18.12 2.32
CA GLN A 293 -1.67 17.22 2.08
C GLN A 293 -1.46 16.90 0.58
N GLN A 294 -2.24 17.46 -0.32
CA GLN A 294 -2.14 17.20 -1.76
C GLN A 294 -0.72 17.41 -2.31
N GLY A 295 -0.04 18.48 -1.93
CA GLY A 295 1.32 18.74 -2.39
C GLY A 295 2.32 17.67 -1.94
N ARG A 296 2.18 17.13 -0.73
CA ARG A 296 3.01 16.02 -0.23
C ARG A 296 2.66 14.73 -0.95
N TYR A 297 1.39 14.45 -1.15
CA TYR A 297 0.93 13.29 -1.92
C TYR A 297 1.52 13.29 -3.33
N LEU A 298 1.41 14.40 -4.07
CA LEU A 298 1.96 14.55 -5.42
C LEU A 298 3.48 14.34 -5.45
N HIS A 299 4.20 14.90 -4.48
CA HIS A 299 5.63 14.73 -4.38
C HIS A 299 6.02 13.25 -4.21
N ILE A 300 5.33 12.54 -3.31
CA ILE A 300 5.57 11.12 -3.08
C ILE A 300 5.21 10.30 -4.33
N LEU A 301 4.05 10.56 -4.93
CA LEU A 301 3.58 9.84 -6.12
C LEU A 301 4.55 9.99 -7.29
N LYS A 302 5.03 11.21 -7.53
CA LYS A 302 6.02 11.50 -8.55
C LYS A 302 7.33 10.75 -8.30
N ASP A 303 7.85 10.79 -7.09
CA ASP A 303 9.08 10.09 -6.70
C ASP A 303 8.97 8.57 -6.92
N ILE A 304 7.83 7.96 -6.57
CA ILE A 304 7.57 6.54 -6.77
C ILE A 304 7.56 6.19 -8.26
N VAL A 305 6.84 6.95 -9.06
CA VAL A 305 6.71 6.71 -10.50
C VAL A 305 8.06 6.90 -11.21
N GLU A 306 8.84 7.89 -10.82
CA GLU A 306 10.21 8.09 -11.31
C GLU A 306 11.12 6.91 -10.95
N LYS A 307 11.05 6.41 -9.71
CA LYS A 307 11.80 5.23 -9.26
C LYS A 307 11.39 3.95 -9.99
N MET A 308 10.11 3.78 -10.31
CA MET A 308 9.65 2.68 -11.16
C MET A 308 10.23 2.81 -12.57
N SER A 309 10.20 3.99 -13.16
CA SER A 309 10.77 4.27 -14.49
C SER A 309 12.29 4.04 -14.54
N ALA A 310 12.98 4.35 -13.45
CA ALA A 310 14.43 4.12 -13.31
C ALA A 310 14.78 2.66 -12.97
N GLY A 311 13.80 1.78 -12.74
CA GLY A 311 14.00 0.38 -12.38
C GLY A 311 14.52 0.17 -10.95
N VAL A 312 14.41 1.19 -10.09
CA VAL A 312 14.67 1.08 -8.64
C VAL A 312 13.54 0.30 -7.98
N LEU A 313 12.30 0.70 -8.26
CA LEU A 313 11.11 -0.04 -7.85
C LEU A 313 10.66 -0.95 -9.00
N ARG A 314 10.53 -2.23 -8.69
CA ARG A 314 10.10 -3.28 -9.62
C ARG A 314 8.94 -4.03 -9.00
N PRO A 315 7.70 -3.56 -9.22
CA PRO A 315 6.51 -4.26 -8.76
C PRO A 315 6.50 -5.67 -9.32
N GLN A 316 5.97 -6.62 -8.55
CA GLN A 316 5.65 -7.93 -9.12
C GLN A 316 4.51 -7.78 -10.12
N PRO A 317 4.51 -8.56 -11.22
CA PRO A 317 3.39 -8.60 -12.13
C PRO A 317 2.14 -9.04 -11.36
N GLU A 318 1.11 -8.21 -11.37
CA GLU A 318 -0.19 -8.57 -10.83
C GLU A 318 -1.00 -9.34 -11.88
N GLU A 319 -1.92 -10.16 -11.41
CA GLU A 319 -2.87 -10.86 -12.28
C GLU A 319 -3.71 -9.83 -13.03
N THR A 320 -3.62 -9.84 -14.35
CA THR A 320 -4.45 -8.96 -15.20
C THR A 320 -5.76 -9.65 -15.50
N VAL A 321 -6.86 -9.00 -15.17
CA VAL A 321 -8.21 -9.55 -15.28
C VAL A 321 -9.06 -8.65 -16.16
N PRO A 322 -9.90 -9.21 -17.06
CA PRO A 322 -10.81 -8.42 -17.87
C PRO A 322 -11.98 -7.87 -17.03
N LEU A 323 -12.56 -6.77 -17.48
CA LEU A 323 -13.62 -6.04 -16.75
C LEU A 323 -14.84 -6.93 -16.41
N TYR A 324 -15.20 -7.90 -17.25
CA TYR A 324 -16.36 -8.76 -16.98
C TYR A 324 -16.18 -9.70 -15.79
N GLU A 325 -14.94 -9.92 -15.33
CA GLU A 325 -14.62 -10.70 -14.12
C GLU A 325 -14.42 -9.82 -12.88
N ALA A 326 -14.55 -8.50 -13.01
CA ALA A 326 -14.23 -7.56 -11.94
C ALA A 326 -15.01 -7.80 -10.63
N THR A 327 -16.28 -8.20 -10.71
CA THR A 327 -17.11 -8.48 -9.53
C THR A 327 -16.60 -9.68 -8.73
N VAL A 328 -16.27 -10.78 -9.41
CA VAL A 328 -15.74 -12.00 -8.77
C VAL A 328 -14.35 -11.77 -8.24
N THR A 329 -13.52 -11.09 -9.03
CA THR A 329 -12.15 -10.74 -8.64
C THR A 329 -12.15 -9.84 -7.42
N MET A 330 -13.01 -8.82 -7.36
CA MET A 330 -13.10 -7.93 -6.21
C MET A 330 -13.59 -8.66 -4.95
N ALA A 331 -14.54 -9.57 -5.06
CA ALA A 331 -14.96 -10.41 -3.93
C ALA A 331 -13.79 -11.26 -3.40
N THR A 332 -12.94 -11.77 -4.28
CA THR A 332 -11.72 -12.51 -3.90
C THR A 332 -10.69 -11.59 -3.22
N VAL A 333 -10.46 -10.41 -3.76
CA VAL A 333 -9.57 -9.38 -3.17
C VAL A 333 -10.06 -8.99 -1.78
N GLN A 334 -11.37 -8.80 -1.60
CA GLN A 334 -11.96 -8.43 -0.30
C GLN A 334 -11.81 -9.53 0.75
N ARG A 335 -11.98 -10.80 0.38
CA ARG A 335 -11.79 -11.94 1.30
C ARG A 335 -10.32 -12.16 1.65
N HIS A 336 -9.44 -11.95 0.70
CA HIS A 336 -8.00 -12.14 0.85
C HIS A 336 -7.31 -10.79 0.83
N GLN A 337 -7.35 -10.08 1.95
CA GLN A 337 -6.89 -8.69 2.14
C GLN A 337 -5.50 -8.37 1.56
N LYS A 338 -4.66 -9.39 1.36
CA LYS A 338 -3.32 -9.26 0.76
C LYS A 338 -3.27 -9.58 -0.75
N LYS A 339 -4.38 -10.01 -1.34
CA LYS A 339 -4.44 -10.28 -2.77
C LYS A 339 -4.77 -9.00 -3.50
N LYS A 340 -4.07 -8.75 -4.59
CA LYS A 340 -4.31 -7.65 -5.52
C LYS A 340 -4.61 -8.21 -6.90
N ALA A 341 -5.26 -7.41 -7.72
CA ALA A 341 -5.47 -7.69 -9.13
C ALA A 341 -5.53 -6.35 -9.88
N VAL A 342 -5.27 -6.37 -11.17
CA VAL A 342 -5.40 -5.19 -12.04
C VAL A 342 -6.41 -5.49 -13.12
N ILE A 343 -7.43 -4.64 -13.22
CA ILE A 343 -8.39 -4.69 -14.32
C ILE A 343 -7.84 -3.89 -15.49
N GLN A 344 -7.79 -4.53 -16.64
CA GLN A 344 -7.48 -3.86 -17.90
C GLN A 344 -8.80 -3.48 -18.59
N LEU A 345 -8.92 -2.21 -18.96
CA LEU A 345 -10.09 -1.59 -19.60
C LEU A 345 -9.87 -1.35 -21.07
#